data_91196e2812287970bd82dd99b56e9813
#
_entry.id   91196e2812287970bd82dd99b56e9813
#
_cell.length_a   1.000
_cell.length_b   1.000
_cell.length_c   1.000
_cell.angle_alpha   90.00
_cell.angle_beta   90.00
_cell.angle_gamma   90.00
#
_symmetry.space_group_name_H-M   'P 1'
#
loop_
_entity.id
_entity.type
_entity.pdbx_description
1 polymer ?
#
loop_
_entity_poly.entity_id
_entity_poly.type
_entity_poly.pdbx_seq_one_letter_code
_entity_poly.pdbx_strand_id
1 'polypeptide(L)'
;MNQLKGIHHVTAITSSAERNYEFFTHVLGMRLVKKTLNQDDIQTYHLFFADDKGSAGTDMTFFDFPGIPKGVHGTNEISKTSFRVPTDAALEYWVKRFDRLEVEHTGIKEQFGKKTLSFVDFDDQHYQLISDENNKGVAAGQPWKEGPVPTDKAIYGLGPIEITVSYF
;
A
#
# COMPACT_ATOMS: atom_id res chain seq x y z
N MET A 1 18.64 7.44 -23.45
CA MET A 1 18.03 8.25 -22.38
C MET A 1 17.45 7.30 -21.34
N ASN A 2 17.84 7.42 -20.07
CA ASN A 2 17.23 6.62 -19.00
C ASN A 2 15.83 7.18 -18.72
N GLN A 3 14.79 6.39 -18.96
CA GLN A 3 13.41 6.78 -18.67
C GLN A 3 13.06 6.37 -17.22
N LEU A 4 12.38 7.25 -16.50
CA LEU A 4 11.72 6.89 -15.23
C LEU A 4 10.61 5.88 -15.53
N LYS A 5 10.58 4.78 -14.78
CA LYS A 5 9.61 3.67 -14.98
C LYS A 5 8.47 3.67 -13.98
N GLY A 6 8.56 4.47 -12.93
CA GLY A 6 7.56 4.55 -11.87
C GLY A 6 8.18 4.78 -10.49
N ILE A 7 7.35 4.71 -9.48
CA ILE A 7 7.75 4.78 -8.07
C ILE A 7 8.44 3.46 -7.71
N HIS A 8 9.63 3.54 -7.10
CA HIS A 8 10.36 2.35 -6.66
C HIS A 8 9.78 1.79 -5.35
N HIS A 9 9.66 2.64 -4.34
CA HIS A 9 9.08 2.33 -3.03
C HIS A 9 8.50 3.58 -2.38
N VAL A 10 7.68 3.37 -1.36
CA VAL A 10 7.18 4.43 -0.47
C VAL A 10 7.51 4.02 0.95
N THR A 11 7.93 4.99 1.77
CA THR A 11 8.24 4.76 3.18
C THR A 11 7.33 5.60 4.07
N ALA A 12 6.79 4.98 5.11
CA ALA A 12 6.00 5.63 6.13
C ALA A 12 6.49 5.24 7.55
N ILE A 13 5.82 5.76 8.56
CA ILE A 13 6.05 5.44 9.96
C ILE A 13 4.87 4.65 10.48
N THR A 14 5.12 3.68 11.36
CA THR A 14 4.08 2.97 12.09
C THR A 14 4.29 3.07 13.60
N SER A 15 3.20 3.10 14.35
CA SER A 15 3.23 3.07 15.82
C SER A 15 3.41 1.67 16.40
N SER A 16 3.32 0.63 15.57
CA SER A 16 3.45 -0.78 15.99
C SER A 16 3.83 -1.69 14.82
N ALA A 17 5.04 -2.23 14.87
CA ALA A 17 5.50 -3.21 13.88
C ALA A 17 4.62 -4.46 13.82
N GLU A 18 4.08 -4.92 14.95
CA GLU A 18 3.22 -6.11 15.02
C GLU A 18 1.88 -5.87 14.30
N ARG A 19 1.18 -4.78 14.61
CA ARG A 19 -0.08 -4.43 13.95
C ARG A 19 0.12 -4.13 12.47
N ASN A 20 1.24 -3.49 12.13
CA ASN A 20 1.62 -3.20 10.75
C ASN A 20 1.87 -4.49 9.97
N TYR A 21 2.59 -5.46 10.56
CA TYR A 21 2.79 -6.79 9.99
C TYR A 21 1.45 -7.48 9.73
N GLU A 22 0.56 -7.52 10.71
CA GLU A 22 -0.77 -8.14 10.58
C GLU A 22 -1.59 -7.47 9.47
N PHE A 23 -1.61 -6.14 9.44
CA PHE A 23 -2.37 -5.40 8.43
C PHE A 23 -1.83 -5.66 7.01
N PHE A 24 -0.53 -5.55 6.79
CA PHE A 24 0.04 -5.71 5.46
C PHE A 24 0.07 -7.15 4.98
N THR A 25 0.28 -8.12 5.86
CA THR A 25 0.31 -9.54 5.45
C THR A 25 -1.06 -10.19 5.46
N HIS A 26 -1.83 -10.05 6.54
CA HIS A 26 -3.12 -10.71 6.67
C HIS A 26 -4.25 -9.94 5.97
N VAL A 27 -4.35 -8.63 6.17
CA VAL A 27 -5.41 -7.83 5.55
C VAL A 27 -5.12 -7.59 4.07
N LEU A 28 -3.96 -7.04 3.72
CA LEU A 28 -3.62 -6.65 2.35
C LEU A 28 -3.00 -7.76 1.51
N GLY A 29 -2.50 -8.84 2.12
CA GLY A 29 -1.90 -9.95 1.38
C GLY A 29 -0.60 -9.60 0.68
N MET A 30 0.17 -8.65 1.22
CA MET A 30 1.53 -8.33 0.78
C MET A 30 2.53 -9.15 1.60
N ARG A 31 3.62 -9.57 0.96
CA ARG A 31 4.64 -10.37 1.64
C ARG A 31 5.60 -9.49 2.43
N LEU A 32 5.89 -9.82 3.69
CA LEU A 32 7.06 -9.25 4.39
C LEU A 32 8.33 -9.87 3.78
N VAL A 33 8.99 -9.11 2.91
CA VAL A 33 10.17 -9.59 2.18
C VAL A 33 11.47 -9.31 2.92
N LYS A 34 11.47 -8.31 3.82
CA LYS A 34 12.62 -7.95 4.63
C LYS A 34 12.19 -7.31 5.94
N LYS A 35 12.90 -7.67 7.02
CA LYS A 35 12.89 -6.96 8.31
C LYS A 35 14.34 -6.70 8.69
N THR A 36 14.68 -5.46 8.99
CA THR A 36 16.04 -5.07 9.41
C THR A 36 15.96 -4.00 10.48
N LEU A 37 17.10 -3.61 11.03
CA LEU A 37 17.22 -2.43 11.88
C LEU A 37 17.44 -1.21 11.00
N ASN A 38 16.95 -0.05 11.45
CA ASN A 38 17.25 1.21 10.82
C ASN A 38 18.74 1.52 11.00
N GLN A 39 19.41 1.98 9.94
CA GLN A 39 20.85 2.28 9.98
C GLN A 39 21.18 3.51 10.85
N ASP A 40 20.24 4.45 10.91
CA ASP A 40 20.41 5.69 11.67
C ASP A 40 19.97 5.55 13.14
N ASP A 41 19.11 4.56 13.44
CA ASP A 41 18.62 4.23 14.77
C ASP A 41 18.42 2.72 14.91
N ILE A 42 19.41 2.03 15.49
CA ILE A 42 19.41 0.58 15.66
C ILE A 42 18.31 0.02 16.57
N GLN A 43 17.57 0.88 17.27
CA GLN A 43 16.42 0.48 18.09
C GLN A 43 15.11 0.46 17.29
N THR A 44 15.14 0.97 16.05
CA THR A 44 13.98 1.07 15.17
C THR A 44 14.01 -0.03 14.12
N TYR A 45 12.93 -0.82 14.02
CA TYR A 45 12.77 -1.78 12.92
C TYR A 45 12.42 -1.06 11.61
N HIS A 46 12.93 -1.64 10.51
CA HIS A 46 12.53 -1.28 9.16
C HIS A 46 11.91 -2.50 8.48
N LEU A 47 10.61 -2.42 8.19
CA LEU A 47 9.80 -3.46 7.59
C LEU A 47 9.58 -3.18 6.10
N PHE A 48 9.63 -4.20 5.26
CA PHE A 48 9.45 -4.10 3.81
C PHE A 48 8.37 -5.08 3.36
N PHE A 49 7.27 -4.54 2.88
CA PHE A 49 6.15 -5.32 2.34
C PHE A 49 6.10 -5.11 0.82
N ALA A 50 6.09 -6.19 0.07
CA ALA A 50 6.18 -6.14 -1.37
C ALA A 50 5.36 -7.27 -2.03
N ASP A 51 5.60 -7.47 -3.31
CA ASP A 51 5.14 -8.63 -4.05
C ASP A 51 5.86 -9.91 -3.59
N ASP A 52 5.62 -11.05 -4.25
CA ASP A 52 6.21 -12.34 -3.89
C ASP A 52 7.75 -12.33 -3.88
N LYS A 53 8.38 -11.46 -4.68
CA LYS A 53 9.84 -11.43 -4.90
C LYS A 53 10.54 -10.20 -4.32
N GLY A 54 9.82 -9.21 -3.84
CA GLY A 54 10.40 -7.91 -3.46
C GLY A 54 10.84 -7.12 -4.69
N SER A 55 10.01 -7.09 -5.72
CA SER A 55 10.31 -6.40 -6.98
C SER A 55 10.25 -4.90 -6.82
N ALA A 56 11.15 -4.17 -7.47
CA ALA A 56 11.10 -2.70 -7.53
C ALA A 56 9.74 -2.22 -8.04
N GLY A 57 9.16 -1.20 -7.39
CA GLY A 57 7.82 -0.71 -7.73
C GLY A 57 6.68 -1.43 -7.02
N THR A 58 6.99 -2.29 -6.06
CA THR A 58 5.99 -3.02 -5.26
C THR A 58 6.13 -2.78 -3.75
N ASP A 59 7.23 -2.17 -3.32
CA ASP A 59 7.60 -2.01 -1.92
C ASP A 59 6.86 -0.87 -1.22
N MET A 60 6.14 -1.22 -0.15
CA MET A 60 5.73 -0.30 0.91
C MET A 60 6.52 -0.61 2.17
N THR A 61 7.24 0.38 2.71
CA THR A 61 8.15 0.17 3.83
C THR A 61 7.77 1.02 5.04
N PHE A 62 8.14 0.57 6.23
CA PHE A 62 7.81 1.25 7.48
C PHE A 62 8.96 1.28 8.46
N PHE A 63 9.16 2.44 9.06
CA PHE A 63 9.93 2.54 10.30
C PHE A 63 8.99 2.42 11.50
N ASP A 64 9.36 1.55 12.44
CA ASP A 64 8.60 1.29 13.66
C ASP A 64 9.04 2.24 14.78
N PHE A 65 8.13 3.14 15.15
CA PHE A 65 8.32 4.04 16.30
C PHE A 65 7.23 3.78 17.34
N PRO A 66 7.43 2.79 18.25
CA PRO A 66 6.43 2.40 19.22
C PRO A 66 5.92 3.57 20.05
N GLY A 67 4.60 3.73 20.07
CA GLY A 67 3.96 4.78 20.86
C GLY A 67 4.02 6.18 20.27
N ILE A 68 4.49 6.34 19.03
CA ILE A 68 4.40 7.63 18.35
C ILE A 68 2.92 8.06 18.25
N PRO A 69 2.59 9.31 18.59
CA PRO A 69 1.22 9.80 18.44
C PRO A 69 0.83 9.86 16.96
N LYS A 70 -0.45 9.63 16.68
CA LYS A 70 -0.99 9.84 15.33
C LYS A 70 -0.70 11.25 14.85
N GLY A 71 -0.29 11.36 13.58
CA GLY A 71 -0.16 12.63 12.90
C GLY A 71 -1.53 13.32 12.68
N VAL A 72 -1.49 14.56 12.28
CA VAL A 72 -2.66 15.32 11.83
C VAL A 72 -2.52 15.55 10.34
N HIS A 73 -3.50 15.06 9.58
CA HIS A 73 -3.53 15.30 8.13
C HIS A 73 -3.64 16.80 7.83
N GLY A 74 -2.89 17.24 6.84
CA GLY A 74 -2.83 18.64 6.48
C GLY A 74 -2.32 18.87 5.07
N THR A 75 -1.28 19.67 4.95
CA THR A 75 -0.63 19.98 3.67
C THR A 75 0.86 19.69 3.72
N ASN A 76 1.48 19.60 2.53
CA ASN A 76 2.90 19.25 2.34
C ASN A 76 3.23 17.83 2.82
N GLU A 77 2.33 16.90 2.51
CA GLU A 77 2.46 15.49 2.85
C GLU A 77 2.16 14.59 1.64
N ILE A 78 2.67 13.36 1.68
CA ILE A 78 2.12 12.27 0.87
C ILE A 78 0.83 11.85 1.54
N SER A 79 -0.30 12.32 1.03
CA SER A 79 -1.61 12.17 1.67
C SER A 79 -2.27 10.83 1.38
N LYS A 80 -1.82 10.11 0.34
CA LYS A 80 -2.33 8.78 0.03
C LYS A 80 -1.35 7.97 -0.82
N THR A 81 -1.19 6.70 -0.49
CA THR A 81 -0.44 5.74 -1.32
C THR A 81 -1.41 4.76 -1.97
N SER A 82 -1.28 4.57 -3.29
CA SER A 82 -2.13 3.63 -4.01
C SER A 82 -1.40 2.32 -4.31
N PHE A 83 -2.18 1.22 -4.30
CA PHE A 83 -1.77 -0.11 -4.72
C PHE A 83 -2.60 -0.56 -5.90
N ARG A 84 -1.98 -1.23 -6.86
CA ARG A 84 -2.65 -1.73 -8.07
C ARG A 84 -3.20 -3.12 -7.85
N VAL A 85 -4.42 -3.32 -8.31
CA VAL A 85 -5.09 -4.64 -8.42
C VAL A 85 -5.47 -4.90 -9.87
N PRO A 86 -5.58 -6.18 -10.32
CA PRO A 86 -5.62 -6.50 -11.75
C PRO A 86 -6.81 -5.92 -12.51
N THR A 87 -8.00 -5.92 -11.89
CA THR A 87 -9.27 -5.64 -12.59
C THR A 87 -10.25 -4.88 -11.72
N ASP A 88 -11.27 -4.32 -12.36
CA ASP A 88 -12.42 -3.73 -11.68
C ASP A 88 -13.13 -4.75 -10.77
N ALA A 89 -13.28 -5.98 -11.23
CA ALA A 89 -13.88 -7.07 -10.44
C ALA A 89 -13.05 -7.42 -9.19
N ALA A 90 -11.74 -7.18 -9.21
CA ALA A 90 -10.92 -7.35 -8.01
C ALA A 90 -11.33 -6.37 -6.90
N LEU A 91 -11.72 -5.13 -7.23
CA LEU A 91 -12.18 -4.16 -6.23
C LEU A 91 -13.45 -4.62 -5.50
N GLU A 92 -14.36 -5.32 -6.18
CA GLU A 92 -15.56 -5.89 -5.53
C GLU A 92 -15.22 -6.99 -4.51
N TYR A 93 -14.18 -7.78 -4.79
CA TYR A 93 -13.63 -8.72 -3.82
C TYR A 93 -13.06 -7.99 -2.61
N TRP A 94 -12.35 -6.88 -2.83
CA TRP A 94 -11.74 -6.10 -1.76
C TRP A 94 -12.77 -5.40 -0.87
N VAL A 95 -13.86 -4.89 -1.42
CA VAL A 95 -14.97 -4.36 -0.61
C VAL A 95 -15.47 -5.42 0.38
N LYS A 96 -15.80 -6.62 -0.11
CA LYS A 96 -16.28 -7.74 0.73
C LYS A 96 -15.22 -8.18 1.76
N ARG A 97 -13.95 -8.11 1.39
CA ARG A 97 -12.85 -8.45 2.28
C ARG A 97 -12.69 -7.43 3.39
N PHE A 98 -12.75 -6.15 3.06
CA PHE A 98 -12.65 -5.06 4.03
C PHE A 98 -13.86 -5.05 4.97
N ASP A 99 -15.08 -5.23 4.47
CA ASP A 99 -16.28 -5.40 5.31
C ASP A 99 -16.09 -6.54 6.32
N ARG A 100 -15.63 -7.71 5.88
CA ARG A 100 -15.43 -8.87 6.74
C ARG A 100 -14.33 -8.68 7.78
N LEU A 101 -13.30 -7.91 7.46
CA LEU A 101 -12.14 -7.64 8.33
C LEU A 101 -12.25 -6.31 9.08
N GLU A 102 -13.42 -5.66 8.99
CA GLU A 102 -13.74 -4.39 9.67
C GLU A 102 -12.74 -3.27 9.34
N VAL A 103 -12.24 -3.24 8.11
CA VAL A 103 -11.38 -2.14 7.60
C VAL A 103 -12.27 -1.00 7.13
N GLU A 104 -12.03 0.19 7.66
CA GLU A 104 -12.73 1.39 7.21
C GLU A 104 -12.40 1.72 5.75
N HIS A 105 -13.41 1.89 4.90
CA HIS A 105 -13.25 2.18 3.48
C HIS A 105 -14.42 2.97 2.89
N THR A 106 -14.18 3.59 1.72
CA THR A 106 -15.17 4.49 1.07
C THR A 106 -16.17 3.79 0.14
N GLY A 107 -16.03 2.48 -0.10
CA GLY A 107 -16.64 1.84 -1.25
C GLY A 107 -15.93 2.22 -2.57
N ILE A 108 -16.38 1.59 -3.68
CA ILE A 108 -15.78 1.82 -4.99
C ILE A 108 -16.22 3.20 -5.53
N LYS A 109 -15.23 3.97 -6.01
CA LYS A 109 -15.41 5.26 -6.67
C LYS A 109 -14.66 5.31 -7.98
N GLU A 110 -14.95 6.27 -8.81
CA GLU A 110 -14.17 6.56 -10.01
C GLU A 110 -13.32 7.81 -9.78
N GLN A 111 -12.03 7.72 -10.13
CA GLN A 111 -11.08 8.82 -10.05
C GLN A 111 -10.12 8.74 -11.24
N PHE A 112 -9.99 9.84 -11.98
CA PHE A 112 -9.16 9.91 -13.18
C PHE A 112 -9.42 8.79 -14.21
N GLY A 113 -10.70 8.43 -14.39
CA GLY A 113 -11.12 7.38 -15.33
C GLY A 113 -10.77 5.94 -14.92
N LYS A 114 -10.44 5.72 -13.64
CA LYS A 114 -10.19 4.40 -13.06
C LYS A 114 -11.04 4.17 -11.82
N LYS A 115 -11.46 2.93 -11.61
CA LYS A 115 -12.12 2.55 -10.37
C LYS A 115 -11.11 2.43 -9.24
N THR A 116 -11.50 2.92 -8.08
CA THR A 116 -10.67 3.01 -6.88
C THR A 116 -11.46 2.64 -5.63
N LEU A 117 -10.75 2.23 -4.58
CA LEU A 117 -11.30 1.91 -3.27
C LEU A 117 -10.34 2.46 -2.22
N SER A 118 -10.71 3.56 -1.56
CA SER A 118 -9.89 4.16 -0.49
C SER A 118 -10.17 3.51 0.86
N PHE A 119 -9.15 3.37 1.68
CA PHE A 119 -9.21 2.76 3.01
C PHE A 119 -8.12 3.34 3.92
N VAL A 120 -8.20 3.06 5.20
CA VAL A 120 -7.23 3.49 6.20
C VAL A 120 -6.72 2.29 7.01
N ASP A 121 -5.52 2.42 7.56
CA ASP A 121 -5.01 1.47 8.55
C ASP A 121 -5.26 1.95 9.99
N PHE A 122 -4.72 1.21 10.96
CA PHE A 122 -4.87 1.50 12.38
C PHE A 122 -4.11 2.76 12.85
N ASP A 123 -3.15 3.26 12.06
CA ASP A 123 -2.42 4.49 12.31
C ASP A 123 -3.07 5.71 11.61
N ASP A 124 -4.23 5.50 10.96
CA ASP A 124 -4.94 6.50 10.16
C ASP A 124 -4.19 6.91 8.90
N GLN A 125 -3.30 6.05 8.41
CA GLN A 125 -2.66 6.24 7.13
C GLN A 125 -3.65 5.96 6.00
N HIS A 126 -3.71 6.84 5.02
CA HIS A 126 -4.62 6.71 3.90
C HIS A 126 -4.01 5.95 2.72
N TYR A 127 -4.76 4.98 2.26
CA TYR A 127 -4.41 4.14 1.11
C TYR A 127 -5.53 4.07 0.10
N GLN A 128 -5.20 3.57 -1.08
CA GLN A 128 -6.16 3.32 -2.14
C GLN A 128 -5.79 2.06 -2.92
N LEU A 129 -6.76 1.22 -3.21
CA LEU A 129 -6.65 0.27 -4.30
C LEU A 129 -7.11 0.93 -5.59
N ILE A 130 -6.37 0.72 -6.67
CA ILE A 130 -6.71 1.23 -8.00
C ILE A 130 -6.75 0.07 -9.00
N SER A 131 -7.82 0.02 -9.79
CA SER A 131 -7.94 -0.95 -10.87
C SER A 131 -6.93 -0.66 -11.96
N ASP A 132 -6.19 -1.69 -12.32
CA ASP A 132 -5.20 -1.65 -13.39
C ASP A 132 -5.73 -2.26 -14.69
N GLU A 133 -7.05 -2.42 -14.79
CA GLU A 133 -7.69 -2.95 -15.99
C GLU A 133 -7.31 -2.13 -17.22
N ASN A 134 -6.94 -2.82 -18.30
CA ASN A 134 -6.42 -2.21 -19.52
C ASN A 134 -5.14 -1.39 -19.36
N ASN A 135 -4.35 -1.60 -18.32
CA ASN A 135 -3.09 -0.93 -18.13
C ASN A 135 -2.08 -1.25 -19.26
N LYS A 136 -1.49 -0.21 -19.82
CA LYS A 136 -0.44 -0.29 -20.83
C LYS A 136 0.90 0.30 -20.34
N GLY A 137 0.95 0.69 -19.07
CA GLY A 137 2.09 1.37 -18.46
C GLY A 137 3.08 0.41 -17.77
N VAL A 138 3.35 0.67 -16.50
CA VAL A 138 4.31 -0.10 -15.69
C VAL A 138 3.85 -1.55 -15.55
N ALA A 139 4.76 -2.50 -15.75
CA ALA A 139 4.48 -3.92 -15.58
C ALA A 139 4.01 -4.25 -14.15
N ALA A 140 3.17 -5.26 -14.04
CA ALA A 140 2.77 -5.82 -12.76
C ALA A 140 3.94 -6.57 -12.10
N GLY A 141 4.00 -6.53 -10.77
CA GLY A 141 4.78 -7.46 -9.98
C GLY A 141 4.12 -8.85 -9.91
N GLN A 142 4.63 -9.70 -9.05
CA GLN A 142 4.12 -11.06 -8.86
C GLN A 142 3.36 -11.14 -7.53
N PRO A 143 2.03 -11.35 -7.53
CA PRO A 143 1.29 -11.49 -6.28
C PRO A 143 1.86 -12.56 -5.37
N TRP A 144 1.80 -12.34 -4.06
CA TRP A 144 2.22 -13.33 -3.08
C TRP A 144 1.35 -14.59 -3.17
N LYS A 145 1.96 -15.69 -3.65
CA LYS A 145 1.23 -16.93 -3.99
C LYS A 145 0.69 -17.68 -2.79
N GLU A 146 1.41 -17.60 -1.66
CA GLU A 146 1.02 -18.26 -0.40
C GLU A 146 0.25 -17.30 0.53
N GLY A 147 -0.09 -16.12 0.05
CA GLY A 147 -0.82 -15.12 0.81
C GLY A 147 -2.32 -15.43 0.93
N PRO A 148 -3.01 -14.68 1.80
CA PRO A 148 -4.44 -14.90 2.08
C PRO A 148 -5.37 -14.35 1.00
N VAL A 149 -4.85 -13.71 -0.05
CA VAL A 149 -5.61 -13.12 -1.14
C VAL A 149 -5.37 -13.91 -2.42
N PRO A 150 -6.43 -14.32 -3.15
CA PRO A 150 -6.28 -14.99 -4.43
C PRO A 150 -5.45 -14.16 -5.41
N THR A 151 -4.52 -14.77 -6.13
CA THR A 151 -3.56 -14.08 -6.99
C THR A 151 -4.20 -13.22 -8.09
N ASP A 152 -5.38 -13.62 -8.57
CA ASP A 152 -6.18 -12.89 -9.56
C ASP A 152 -6.93 -11.67 -8.98
N LYS A 153 -6.84 -11.44 -7.67
CA LYS A 153 -7.41 -10.29 -6.94
C LYS A 153 -6.36 -9.49 -6.19
N ALA A 154 -5.15 -10.04 -6.05
CA ALA A 154 -4.13 -9.53 -5.15
C ALA A 154 -3.50 -8.22 -5.62
N ILE A 155 -2.97 -7.47 -4.65
CA ILE A 155 -2.07 -6.36 -4.88
C ILE A 155 -0.78 -6.89 -5.53
N TYR A 156 -0.33 -6.22 -6.58
CA TYR A 156 0.89 -6.61 -7.29
C TYR A 156 1.82 -5.44 -7.61
N GLY A 157 1.59 -4.27 -7.06
CA GLY A 157 2.48 -3.13 -7.25
C GLY A 157 1.95 -1.83 -6.69
N LEU A 158 2.83 -0.85 -6.61
CA LEU A 158 2.46 0.52 -6.28
C LEU A 158 1.74 1.18 -7.44
N GLY A 159 0.72 1.96 -7.12
CA GLY A 159 0.05 2.88 -8.02
C GLY A 159 0.56 4.32 -7.84
N PRO A 160 -0.23 5.32 -8.23
CA PRO A 160 0.10 6.72 -7.97
C PRO A 160 0.12 7.02 -6.48
N ILE A 161 0.87 8.06 -6.10
CA ILE A 161 0.78 8.71 -4.80
C ILE A 161 0.03 10.03 -4.94
N GLU A 162 -0.70 10.43 -3.89
CA GLU A 162 -1.28 11.76 -3.78
C GLU A 162 -0.42 12.61 -2.84
N ILE A 163 -0.11 13.81 -3.28
CA ILE A 163 0.61 14.80 -2.48
C ILE A 163 -0.32 15.99 -2.28
N THR A 164 -0.60 16.31 -1.02
CA THR A 164 -1.38 17.51 -0.66
C THR A 164 -0.42 18.68 -0.44
N VAL A 165 -0.66 19.78 -1.15
CA VAL A 165 0.14 21.01 -1.04
C VAL A 165 -0.73 22.16 -0.59
N SER A 166 -0.12 23.15 0.08
CA SER A 166 -0.86 24.30 0.63
C SER A 166 -1.26 25.33 -0.44
N TYR A 167 -0.55 25.33 -1.57
CA TYR A 167 -0.83 26.18 -2.72
C TYR A 167 -0.22 25.56 -3.97
N PHE A 168 -0.76 25.95 -5.11
CA PHE A 168 -0.40 25.43 -6.43
C PHE A 168 -0.01 26.58 -7.35
#